data_0069f266481c7a055598cf6a7a29ae23
#
_entry.id   0069f266481c7a055598cf6a7a29ae23
#
_cell.length_a   1.000
_cell.length_b   1.000
_cell.length_c   1.000
_cell.angle_alpha   90.00
_cell.angle_beta   90.00
_cell.angle_gamma   90.00
#
_symmetry.space_group_name_H-M   'P 1'
#
loop_
_entity.id
_entity.type
_entity.pdbx_description
1 polymer ?
#
loop_
_entity_poly.entity_id
_entity_poly.type
_entity_poly.pdbx_seq_one_letter_code
_entity_poly.pdbx_strand_id
1 'polypeptide(L)'
;MKILEDAKIIARKAGELIIRESDKGFKIEKKGINNLVTRVDKASEKLIIKLIKALYPKHAIIAEESEETHTKKTFKEAKYIWIIDPLDGTTNFAHGVPIYCVSIAIFKKSTAQSTKNYDYLSGELVAGVVYAPRTDELFYASAKKGAYLNGKKIKVSNVKKTAEGLTVTGFTATQRERNLPYFQAMLKKSQAIRRLGSAALDLCYIACGRFDGYWEFGLKPWDIAAGALIIEEAGGTVTDTNGNLLDLFGADILASNGKVHTEMIRTFQKI
;
A
#
# COMPACT_ATOMS: atom_id res chain seq x y z
N MET A 1 20.44 1.58 0.46
CA MET A 1 20.41 0.47 -0.53
C MET A 1 20.09 1.07 -1.89
N LYS A 2 20.93 0.82 -2.92
CA LYS A 2 20.78 1.46 -4.24
C LYS A 2 19.35 1.32 -4.80
N ILE A 3 18.77 0.13 -4.74
CA ILE A 3 17.40 -0.12 -5.27
C ILE A 3 16.31 0.71 -4.56
N LEU A 4 16.47 1.07 -3.28
CA LEU A 4 15.57 1.98 -2.58
C LEU A 4 15.70 3.41 -3.12
N GLU A 5 16.93 3.90 -3.35
CA GLU A 5 17.13 5.25 -3.90
C GLU A 5 16.56 5.36 -5.33
N ASP A 6 16.75 4.32 -6.13
CA ASP A 6 16.16 4.27 -7.47
C ASP A 6 14.62 4.23 -7.42
N ALA A 7 14.03 3.49 -6.48
CA ALA A 7 12.57 3.47 -6.28
C ALA A 7 12.02 4.85 -5.86
N LYS A 8 12.72 5.58 -4.99
CA LYS A 8 12.35 6.95 -4.59
C LYS A 8 12.35 7.90 -5.79
N ILE A 9 13.37 7.82 -6.63
CA ILE A 9 13.48 8.62 -7.85
C ILE A 9 12.35 8.27 -8.82
N ILE A 10 12.06 6.99 -9.00
CA ILE A 10 10.99 6.51 -9.88
C ILE A 10 9.62 7.00 -9.38
N ALA A 11 9.33 6.86 -8.08
CA ALA A 11 8.07 7.33 -7.48
C ALA A 11 7.88 8.85 -7.64
N ARG A 12 8.93 9.66 -7.44
CA ARG A 12 8.87 11.12 -7.67
C ARG A 12 8.59 11.45 -9.13
N LYS A 13 9.26 10.82 -10.09
CA LYS A 13 9.02 11.03 -11.53
C LYS A 13 7.60 10.66 -11.94
N ALA A 14 7.04 9.59 -11.37
CA ALA A 14 5.65 9.21 -11.59
C ALA A 14 4.69 10.25 -10.99
N GLY A 15 4.94 10.70 -9.78
CA GLY A 15 4.16 11.76 -9.14
C GLY A 15 4.20 13.09 -9.90
N GLU A 16 5.37 13.50 -10.42
CA GLU A 16 5.50 14.68 -11.29
C GLU A 16 4.66 14.55 -12.58
N LEU A 17 4.65 13.34 -13.17
CA LEU A 17 3.78 13.05 -14.31
C LEU A 17 2.32 13.19 -13.93
N ILE A 18 1.88 12.61 -12.81
CA ILE A 18 0.50 12.65 -12.32
C ILE A 18 0.05 14.11 -12.13
N ILE A 19 0.84 14.95 -11.47
CA ILE A 19 0.54 16.38 -11.28
C ILE A 19 0.37 17.09 -12.62
N ARG A 20 1.36 16.94 -13.51
CA ARG A 20 1.33 17.59 -14.82
C ARG A 20 0.12 17.17 -15.67
N GLU A 21 -0.26 15.91 -15.62
CA GLU A 21 -1.43 15.41 -16.39
C GLU A 21 -2.75 15.83 -15.73
N SER A 22 -2.80 15.93 -14.40
CA SER A 22 -3.95 16.50 -13.68
C SER A 22 -4.27 17.91 -14.14
N ASP A 23 -3.24 18.76 -14.29
CA ASP A 23 -3.40 20.17 -14.65
C ASP A 23 -3.89 20.36 -16.12
N LYS A 24 -3.69 19.36 -16.98
CA LYS A 24 -4.19 19.37 -18.39
C LYS A 24 -5.64 18.92 -18.55
N GLY A 25 -6.28 18.43 -17.47
CA GLY A 25 -7.55 17.73 -17.55
C GLY A 25 -7.41 16.34 -18.18
N PHE A 26 -8.26 15.41 -17.82
CA PHE A 26 -8.23 14.02 -18.28
C PHE A 26 -9.66 13.44 -18.40
N LYS A 27 -9.77 12.37 -19.21
CA LYS A 27 -11.00 11.58 -19.30
C LYS A 27 -10.95 10.46 -18.27
N ILE A 28 -12.08 10.25 -17.60
CA ILE A 28 -12.31 9.13 -16.67
C ILE A 28 -12.84 7.96 -17.49
N GLU A 29 -12.21 6.81 -17.36
CA GLU A 29 -12.67 5.54 -17.92
C GLU A 29 -13.16 4.64 -16.78
N LYS A 30 -14.14 3.76 -17.04
CA LYS A 30 -14.65 2.80 -16.07
C LYS A 30 -14.11 1.42 -16.41
N LYS A 31 -13.38 0.79 -15.49
CA LYS A 31 -13.01 -0.64 -15.58
C LYS A 31 -14.15 -1.57 -15.20
N GLY A 32 -15.21 -1.04 -14.51
CA GLY A 32 -16.36 -1.79 -14.01
C GLY A 32 -17.26 -0.92 -13.13
N ILE A 33 -18.24 -1.54 -12.46
CA ILE A 33 -19.09 -0.83 -11.50
C ILE A 33 -18.24 -0.31 -10.34
N ASN A 34 -18.18 1.03 -10.19
CA ASN A 34 -17.40 1.71 -9.14
C ASN A 34 -15.87 1.48 -9.17
N ASN A 35 -15.31 1.06 -10.31
CA ASN A 35 -13.88 0.99 -10.53
C ASN A 35 -13.48 1.93 -11.67
N LEU A 36 -12.67 2.93 -11.36
CA LEU A 36 -12.22 3.97 -12.27
C LEU A 36 -10.77 3.73 -12.66
N VAL A 37 -10.44 4.08 -13.88
CA VAL A 37 -9.07 4.24 -14.34
C VAL A 37 -9.01 5.48 -15.19
N THR A 38 -7.89 6.18 -15.14
CA THR A 38 -7.65 7.31 -16.02
C THR A 38 -6.49 6.98 -16.97
N ARG A 39 -6.36 7.75 -18.04
CA ARG A 39 -5.15 7.67 -18.86
C ARG A 39 -3.87 7.95 -18.05
N VAL A 40 -4.02 8.60 -16.88
CA VAL A 40 -2.91 9.00 -16.03
C VAL A 40 -2.35 7.80 -15.28
N ASP A 41 -3.21 6.91 -14.78
CA ASP A 41 -2.80 5.63 -14.16
C ASP A 41 -1.92 4.83 -15.14
N LYS A 42 -2.44 4.63 -16.36
CA LYS A 42 -1.73 3.89 -17.43
C LYS A 42 -0.41 4.56 -17.85
N ALA A 43 -0.39 5.89 -17.90
CA ALA A 43 0.84 6.65 -18.26
C ALA A 43 1.88 6.59 -17.14
N SER A 44 1.44 6.68 -15.87
CA SER A 44 2.29 6.52 -14.69
C SER A 44 2.90 5.12 -14.66
N GLU A 45 2.08 4.07 -14.82
CA GLU A 45 2.56 2.69 -14.84
C GLU A 45 3.59 2.46 -15.95
N LYS A 46 3.29 2.90 -17.16
CA LYS A 46 4.21 2.78 -18.31
C LYS A 46 5.56 3.45 -18.04
N LEU A 47 5.55 4.63 -17.39
CA LEU A 47 6.77 5.33 -17.00
C LEU A 47 7.56 4.52 -15.96
N ILE A 48 6.90 4.07 -14.90
CA ILE A 48 7.52 3.30 -13.81
C ILE A 48 8.14 2.01 -14.37
N ILE A 49 7.40 1.24 -15.15
CA ILE A 49 7.86 -0.01 -15.77
C ILE A 49 9.08 0.25 -16.69
N LYS A 50 9.01 1.30 -17.52
CA LYS A 50 10.14 1.68 -18.41
C LYS A 50 11.41 1.95 -17.60
N LEU A 51 11.31 2.71 -16.51
CA LEU A 51 12.45 3.06 -15.67
C LEU A 51 13.01 1.84 -14.93
N ILE A 52 12.14 0.98 -14.39
CA ILE A 52 12.58 -0.26 -13.74
C ILE A 52 13.29 -1.18 -14.73
N LYS A 53 12.73 -1.41 -15.92
CA LYS A 53 13.34 -2.29 -16.93
C LYS A 53 14.69 -1.77 -17.43
N ALA A 54 14.86 -0.46 -17.52
CA ALA A 54 16.13 0.15 -17.88
C ALA A 54 17.24 -0.08 -16.84
N LEU A 55 16.88 -0.01 -15.54
CA LEU A 55 17.83 -0.18 -14.44
C LEU A 55 17.99 -1.65 -14.01
N TYR A 56 16.92 -2.42 -14.10
CA TYR A 56 16.80 -3.78 -13.56
C TYR A 56 16.12 -4.74 -14.55
N PRO A 57 16.72 -5.03 -15.72
CA PRO A 57 16.07 -5.79 -16.79
C PRO A 57 15.72 -7.25 -16.42
N LYS A 58 16.33 -7.79 -15.35
CA LYS A 58 16.09 -9.16 -14.87
C LYS A 58 15.11 -9.23 -13.68
N HIS A 59 14.58 -8.10 -13.23
CA HIS A 59 13.59 -8.10 -12.16
C HIS A 59 12.18 -8.30 -12.72
N ALA A 60 11.31 -8.96 -11.95
CA ALA A 60 9.89 -9.08 -12.29
C ALA A 60 9.11 -7.87 -11.74
N ILE A 61 7.92 -7.65 -12.31
CA ILE A 61 7.02 -6.55 -11.92
C ILE A 61 5.61 -7.13 -11.80
N ILE A 62 4.92 -6.77 -10.73
CA ILE A 62 3.48 -6.91 -10.53
C ILE A 62 2.93 -5.49 -10.48
N ALA A 63 1.97 -5.14 -11.32
CA ALA A 63 1.41 -3.81 -11.43
C ALA A 63 -0.10 -3.87 -11.63
N GLU A 64 -0.81 -2.84 -11.15
CA GLU A 64 -2.27 -2.82 -11.12
C GLU A 64 -2.91 -2.80 -12.51
N GLU A 65 -2.38 -1.98 -13.44
CA GLU A 65 -3.01 -1.70 -14.73
C GLU A 65 -2.69 -2.73 -15.81
N SER A 66 -1.57 -3.40 -15.66
CA SER A 66 -1.11 -4.46 -16.56
C SER A 66 -1.00 -5.78 -15.81
N GLU A 67 -2.08 -6.56 -15.82
CA GLU A 67 -2.15 -7.89 -15.18
C GLU A 67 -1.06 -8.87 -15.67
N GLU A 68 -0.41 -8.59 -16.79
CA GLU A 68 0.59 -9.48 -17.41
C GLU A 68 1.84 -8.76 -17.91
N THR A 69 2.69 -8.27 -17.02
CA THR A 69 4.00 -7.80 -17.49
C THR A 69 5.06 -8.88 -17.59
N HIS A 70 4.80 -10.08 -17.03
CA HIS A 70 5.81 -11.14 -17.06
C HIS A 70 5.22 -12.55 -17.13
N THR A 71 5.88 -13.41 -17.92
CA THR A 71 5.57 -14.84 -17.99
C THR A 71 5.90 -15.54 -16.66
N LYS A 72 5.29 -16.69 -16.38
CA LYS A 72 5.63 -17.55 -15.23
C LYS A 72 7.14 -17.81 -15.14
N LYS A 73 7.84 -17.90 -16.28
CA LYS A 73 9.30 -18.05 -16.38
C LYS A 73 10.03 -16.85 -15.78
N THR A 74 9.65 -15.62 -16.13
CA THR A 74 10.29 -14.40 -15.60
C THR A 74 10.16 -14.31 -14.08
N PHE A 75 8.97 -14.60 -13.53
CA PHE A 75 8.79 -14.66 -12.08
C PHE A 75 9.64 -15.74 -11.41
N LYS A 76 9.79 -16.89 -12.06
CA LYS A 76 10.58 -18.01 -11.52
C LYS A 76 12.07 -17.67 -11.44
N GLU A 77 12.61 -16.97 -12.42
CA GLU A 77 14.02 -16.61 -12.54
C GLU A 77 14.40 -15.31 -11.81
N ALA A 78 13.44 -14.41 -11.57
CA ALA A 78 13.70 -13.12 -10.94
C ALA A 78 14.08 -13.27 -9.48
N LYS A 79 15.16 -12.57 -9.05
CA LYS A 79 15.56 -12.45 -7.64
C LYS A 79 14.72 -11.41 -6.89
N TYR A 80 14.29 -10.37 -7.57
CA TYR A 80 13.47 -9.29 -7.02
C TYR A 80 12.21 -9.09 -7.84
N ILE A 81 11.12 -8.78 -7.15
CA ILE A 81 9.82 -8.45 -7.73
C ILE A 81 9.46 -7.04 -7.27
N TRP A 82 9.12 -6.16 -8.22
CA TRP A 82 8.55 -4.85 -7.94
C TRP A 82 7.04 -4.97 -7.93
N ILE A 83 6.41 -4.48 -6.88
CA ILE A 83 4.95 -4.47 -6.71
C ILE A 83 4.52 -3.01 -6.74
N ILE A 84 3.67 -2.65 -7.71
CA ILE A 84 3.44 -1.25 -8.08
C ILE A 84 1.96 -0.95 -8.13
N ASP A 85 1.55 0.10 -7.43
CA ASP A 85 0.36 0.87 -7.71
C ASP A 85 0.78 2.21 -8.33
N PRO A 86 0.44 2.46 -9.60
CA PRO A 86 0.84 3.68 -10.29
C PRO A 86 0.10 4.93 -9.81
N LEU A 87 -1.10 4.76 -9.24
CA LEU A 87 -1.94 5.83 -8.71
C LEU A 87 -2.98 5.28 -7.73
N ASP A 88 -2.59 4.98 -6.49
CA ASP A 88 -3.53 4.66 -5.41
C ASP A 88 -4.39 5.87 -5.07
N GLY A 89 -5.71 5.67 -5.01
CA GLY A 89 -6.69 6.74 -4.83
C GLY A 89 -7.22 7.32 -6.15
N THR A 90 -7.33 6.52 -7.22
CA THR A 90 -7.85 6.93 -8.54
C THR A 90 -9.20 7.64 -8.46
N THR A 91 -10.11 7.21 -7.57
CA THR A 91 -11.39 7.90 -7.36
C THR A 91 -11.18 9.32 -6.82
N ASN A 92 -10.30 9.50 -5.83
CA ASN A 92 -9.95 10.82 -5.29
C ASN A 92 -9.35 11.70 -6.38
N PHE A 93 -8.40 11.16 -7.12
CA PHE A 93 -7.76 11.85 -8.22
C PHE A 93 -8.78 12.31 -9.26
N ALA A 94 -9.71 11.43 -9.68
CA ALA A 94 -10.76 11.72 -10.66
C ALA A 94 -11.71 12.84 -10.22
N HIS A 95 -11.90 13.01 -8.91
CA HIS A 95 -12.74 14.04 -8.32
C HIS A 95 -11.97 15.27 -7.79
N GLY A 96 -10.65 15.37 -8.06
CA GLY A 96 -9.83 16.50 -7.60
C GLY A 96 -9.55 16.51 -6.09
N VAL A 97 -9.80 15.41 -5.38
CA VAL A 97 -9.47 15.27 -3.95
C VAL A 97 -7.97 14.99 -3.84
N PRO A 98 -7.18 15.78 -3.11
CA PRO A 98 -5.70 15.70 -3.12
C PRO A 98 -5.13 14.57 -2.25
N ILE A 99 -5.79 13.42 -2.20
CA ILE A 99 -5.42 12.24 -1.40
C ILE A 99 -5.23 11.07 -2.36
N TYR A 100 -4.03 10.96 -2.91
CA TYR A 100 -3.60 9.89 -3.80
C TYR A 100 -2.07 9.81 -3.82
N CYS A 101 -1.53 8.67 -4.20
CA CYS A 101 -0.09 8.44 -4.19
C CYS A 101 0.37 7.43 -5.25
N VAL A 102 1.68 7.34 -5.42
CA VAL A 102 2.37 6.23 -6.09
C VAL A 102 2.89 5.29 -5.01
N SER A 103 2.62 4.00 -5.12
CA SER A 103 3.10 2.97 -4.20
C SER A 103 4.02 1.99 -4.93
N ILE A 104 5.22 1.77 -4.38
CA ILE A 104 6.24 0.85 -4.94
C ILE A 104 6.83 0.02 -3.81
N ALA A 105 6.65 -1.29 -3.87
CA ALA A 105 7.33 -2.23 -2.98
C ALA A 105 8.34 -3.08 -3.75
N ILE A 106 9.39 -3.53 -3.08
CA ILE A 106 10.38 -4.44 -3.61
C ILE A 106 10.43 -5.68 -2.74
N PHE A 107 10.07 -6.80 -3.33
CA PHE A 107 10.06 -8.10 -2.71
C PHE A 107 11.29 -8.89 -3.18
N LYS A 108 12.04 -9.44 -2.25
CA LYS A 108 13.17 -10.32 -2.52
C LYS A 108 12.75 -11.76 -2.33
N LYS A 109 12.85 -12.54 -3.37
CA LYS A 109 12.52 -13.98 -3.32
C LYS A 109 13.49 -14.74 -2.43
N SER A 110 12.95 -15.70 -1.68
CA SER A 110 13.74 -16.72 -0.99
C SER A 110 14.38 -17.67 -2.00
N THR A 111 15.57 -18.16 -1.68
CA THR A 111 16.21 -19.26 -2.42
C THR A 111 15.73 -20.63 -1.94
N ALA A 112 15.02 -20.70 -0.81
CA ALA A 112 14.43 -21.92 -0.31
C ALA A 112 13.21 -22.32 -1.15
N GLN A 113 13.12 -23.62 -1.52
CA GLN A 113 11.93 -24.14 -2.18
C GLN A 113 10.75 -24.12 -1.20
N SER A 114 9.65 -23.50 -1.60
CA SER A 114 8.39 -23.53 -0.88
C SER A 114 7.50 -24.63 -1.46
N THR A 115 6.69 -25.27 -0.63
CA THR A 115 5.80 -26.36 -1.01
C THR A 115 4.38 -25.88 -1.36
N LYS A 116 4.11 -24.57 -1.42
CA LYS A 116 2.79 -23.99 -1.70
C LYS A 116 2.62 -23.61 -3.18
N ASN A 117 1.37 -23.61 -3.67
CA ASN A 117 1.00 -23.34 -5.07
C ASN A 117 1.41 -21.96 -5.64
N TYR A 118 1.91 -21.03 -4.81
CA TYR A 118 2.46 -19.71 -5.18
C TYR A 118 3.96 -19.62 -4.84
N ASP A 119 4.72 -20.65 -5.19
CA ASP A 119 6.16 -20.82 -4.89
C ASP A 119 7.05 -19.62 -5.29
N TYR A 120 6.62 -18.80 -6.26
CA TYR A 120 7.39 -17.65 -6.71
C TYR A 120 7.31 -16.42 -5.75
N LEU A 121 6.49 -16.50 -4.70
CA LEU A 121 6.27 -15.41 -3.72
C LEU A 121 6.78 -15.75 -2.31
N SER A 122 7.55 -16.81 -2.16
CA SER A 122 8.29 -17.06 -0.93
C SER A 122 9.45 -16.08 -0.82
N GLY A 123 9.49 -15.29 0.26
CA GLY A 123 10.53 -14.27 0.45
C GLY A 123 10.15 -13.18 1.45
N GLU A 124 10.72 -12.00 1.27
CA GLU A 124 10.56 -10.87 2.19
C GLU A 124 10.45 -9.54 1.45
N LEU A 125 9.70 -8.60 1.98
CA LEU A 125 9.75 -7.20 1.56
C LEU A 125 11.08 -6.58 2.01
N VAL A 126 11.82 -5.97 1.08
CA VAL A 126 13.13 -5.38 1.38
C VAL A 126 13.17 -3.86 1.24
N ALA A 127 12.22 -3.27 0.51
CA ALA A 127 12.04 -1.83 0.43
C ALA A 127 10.58 -1.49 0.10
N GLY A 128 10.12 -0.35 0.60
CA GLY A 128 8.82 0.24 0.30
C GLY A 128 8.95 1.74 0.14
N VAL A 129 8.22 2.30 -0.83
CA VAL A 129 8.16 3.73 -1.13
C VAL A 129 6.71 4.09 -1.45
N VAL A 130 6.19 5.11 -0.79
CA VAL A 130 4.89 5.73 -1.09
C VAL A 130 5.12 7.23 -1.25
N TYR A 131 4.72 7.78 -2.39
CA TYR A 131 4.89 9.21 -2.67
C TYR A 131 3.54 9.87 -2.96
N ALA A 132 3.13 10.80 -2.10
CA ALA A 132 1.96 11.65 -2.25
C ALA A 132 2.36 12.96 -2.93
N PRO A 133 2.11 13.14 -4.24
CA PRO A 133 2.68 14.26 -4.98
C PRO A 133 2.03 15.61 -4.67
N ARG A 134 0.77 15.63 -4.19
CA ARG A 134 0.09 16.89 -3.82
C ARG A 134 0.60 17.50 -2.52
N THR A 135 1.07 16.69 -1.59
CA THR A 135 1.62 17.14 -0.29
C THR A 135 3.14 17.10 -0.26
N ASP A 136 3.78 16.62 -1.33
CA ASP A 136 5.22 16.32 -1.42
C ASP A 136 5.70 15.46 -0.24
N GLU A 137 4.91 14.46 0.14
CA GLU A 137 5.25 13.52 1.20
C GLU A 137 5.81 12.24 0.60
N LEU A 138 7.09 11.97 0.84
CA LEU A 138 7.78 10.75 0.43
C LEU A 138 8.02 9.87 1.66
N PHE A 139 7.19 8.85 1.83
CA PHE A 139 7.36 7.79 2.82
C PHE A 139 8.21 6.68 2.22
N TYR A 140 9.16 6.16 3.00
CA TYR A 140 9.97 5.03 2.56
C TYR A 140 10.58 4.26 3.73
N ALA A 141 10.82 2.98 3.49
CA ALA A 141 11.51 2.10 4.41
C ALA A 141 12.40 1.11 3.65
N SER A 142 13.38 0.58 4.36
CA SER A 142 14.15 -0.60 3.96
C SER A 142 14.20 -1.53 5.15
N ALA A 143 14.05 -2.82 4.91
CA ALA A 143 14.05 -3.85 5.94
C ALA A 143 15.20 -3.69 6.93
N LYS A 144 14.87 -3.63 8.22
CA LYS A 144 15.81 -3.45 9.36
C LYS A 144 16.57 -2.11 9.36
N LYS A 145 16.04 -1.07 8.70
CA LYS A 145 16.69 0.25 8.62
C LYS A 145 15.82 1.40 9.12
N GLY A 146 14.57 1.10 9.49
CA GLY A 146 13.58 2.07 9.91
C GLY A 146 12.83 2.74 8.76
N ALA A 147 11.78 3.46 9.12
CA ALA A 147 10.92 4.20 8.21
C ALA A 147 11.20 5.71 8.26
N TYR A 148 10.95 6.38 7.14
CA TYR A 148 11.26 7.80 6.97
C TYR A 148 10.15 8.52 6.19
N LEU A 149 9.93 9.78 6.54
CA LEU A 149 9.12 10.77 5.79
C LEU A 149 10.03 11.95 5.42
N ASN A 150 10.22 12.20 4.13
CA ASN A 150 11.03 13.31 3.63
C ASN A 150 12.43 13.38 4.29
N GLY A 151 13.09 12.23 4.47
CA GLY A 151 14.42 12.13 5.07
C GLY A 151 14.44 12.11 6.61
N LYS A 152 13.34 12.40 7.27
CA LYS A 152 13.23 12.35 8.74
C LYS A 152 12.70 10.99 9.17
N LYS A 153 13.36 10.38 10.15
CA LYS A 153 12.92 9.10 10.73
C LYS A 153 11.56 9.27 11.40
N ILE A 154 10.65 8.36 11.10
CA ILE A 154 9.29 8.33 11.68
C ILE A 154 9.09 7.13 12.58
N LYS A 155 8.06 7.18 13.40
CA LYS A 155 7.56 6.09 14.24
C LYS A 155 6.07 6.22 14.45
N VAL A 156 5.43 5.10 14.71
CA VAL A 156 4.01 5.04 15.07
C VAL A 156 3.69 5.83 16.34
N SER A 157 2.43 6.10 16.56
CA SER A 157 1.92 6.84 17.73
C SER A 157 2.10 6.07 19.04
N ASN A 158 1.87 6.77 20.15
CA ASN A 158 1.91 6.20 21.50
C ASN A 158 0.52 5.94 22.11
N VAL A 159 -0.56 6.10 21.36
CA VAL A 159 -1.94 5.84 21.80
C VAL A 159 -2.08 4.39 22.24
N LYS A 160 -2.63 4.16 23.43
CA LYS A 160 -2.71 2.82 24.06
C LYS A 160 -4.09 2.20 24.05
N LYS A 161 -5.13 3.00 23.84
CA LYS A 161 -6.53 2.55 23.85
C LYS A 161 -7.21 2.96 22.57
N THR A 162 -7.98 2.07 21.98
CA THR A 162 -8.75 2.36 20.75
C THR A 162 -9.68 3.56 20.94
N ALA A 163 -10.24 3.75 22.14
CA ALA A 163 -11.11 4.88 22.47
C ALA A 163 -10.43 6.27 22.39
N GLU A 164 -9.12 6.31 22.44
CA GLU A 164 -8.31 7.54 22.30
C GLU A 164 -7.71 7.64 20.89
N GLY A 165 -7.94 6.62 20.06
CA GLY A 165 -7.30 6.46 18.74
C GLY A 165 -8.14 7.00 17.60
N LEU A 166 -7.44 7.57 16.61
CA LEU A 166 -7.99 7.90 15.31
C LEU A 166 -7.75 6.72 14.36
N THR A 167 -8.83 6.05 13.97
CA THR A 167 -8.74 4.91 13.06
C THR A 167 -9.14 5.29 11.63
N VAL A 168 -8.75 4.47 10.67
CA VAL A 168 -9.08 4.67 9.26
C VAL A 168 -9.43 3.34 8.61
N THR A 169 -10.28 3.35 7.58
CA THR A 169 -10.66 2.18 6.78
C THR A 169 -11.01 2.58 5.35
N GLY A 170 -11.08 1.60 4.48
CA GLY A 170 -11.61 1.76 3.13
C GLY A 170 -12.74 0.77 2.84
N PHE A 171 -13.37 0.95 1.69
CA PHE A 171 -14.47 0.13 1.20
C PHE A 171 -14.24 -0.18 -0.27
N THR A 172 -13.59 -1.29 -0.57
CA THR A 172 -13.51 -1.78 -1.95
C THR A 172 -14.91 -2.07 -2.47
N ALA A 173 -15.13 -1.88 -3.76
CA ALA A 173 -16.47 -2.00 -4.37
C ALA A 173 -17.15 -3.34 -4.08
N THR A 174 -16.36 -4.43 -3.99
CA THR A 174 -16.83 -5.80 -3.81
C THR A 174 -16.96 -6.25 -2.35
N GLN A 175 -16.41 -5.50 -1.38
CA GLN A 175 -16.35 -5.90 0.03
C GLN A 175 -17.06 -4.93 0.98
N ARG A 176 -17.92 -4.05 0.46
CA ARG A 176 -18.62 -3.05 1.27
C ARG A 176 -19.45 -3.68 2.39
N GLU A 177 -20.29 -4.66 2.03
CA GLU A 177 -21.14 -5.37 2.98
C GLU A 177 -20.32 -6.09 4.05
N ARG A 178 -19.21 -6.71 3.66
CA ARG A 178 -18.30 -7.37 4.61
C ARG A 178 -17.71 -6.39 5.62
N ASN A 179 -17.37 -5.17 5.20
CA ASN A 179 -16.73 -4.17 6.07
C ASN A 179 -17.72 -3.44 7.00
N LEU A 180 -19.01 -3.39 6.68
CA LEU A 180 -19.99 -2.63 7.47
C LEU A 180 -20.05 -3.02 8.95
N PRO A 181 -20.10 -4.31 9.36
CA PRO A 181 -20.10 -4.68 10.78
C PRO A 181 -18.83 -4.24 11.51
N TYR A 182 -17.67 -4.33 10.86
CA TYR A 182 -16.38 -3.89 11.42
C TYR A 182 -16.34 -2.37 11.60
N PHE A 183 -16.80 -1.64 10.60
CA PHE A 183 -16.94 -0.19 10.67
C PHE A 183 -17.88 0.23 11.81
N GLN A 184 -19.03 -0.42 11.95
CA GLN A 184 -20.00 -0.14 13.01
C GLN A 184 -19.41 -0.43 14.41
N ALA A 185 -18.68 -1.53 14.56
CA ALA A 185 -18.02 -1.89 15.81
C ALA A 185 -16.94 -0.87 16.20
N MET A 186 -16.11 -0.48 15.24
CA MET A 186 -15.05 0.50 15.47
C MET A 186 -15.57 1.92 15.68
N LEU A 187 -16.67 2.31 15.02
CA LEU A 187 -17.32 3.60 15.24
C LEU A 187 -17.75 3.80 16.70
N LYS A 188 -18.13 2.73 17.39
CA LYS A 188 -18.52 2.76 18.81
C LYS A 188 -17.32 2.74 19.76
N LYS A 189 -16.13 2.40 19.27
CA LYS A 189 -14.95 2.15 20.11
C LYS A 189 -13.81 3.14 19.92
N SER A 190 -13.61 3.67 18.72
CA SER A 190 -12.54 4.62 18.45
C SER A 190 -12.99 6.07 18.71
N GLN A 191 -12.05 6.95 18.95
CA GLN A 191 -12.33 8.38 19.09
C GLN A 191 -13.00 8.95 17.84
N ALA A 192 -12.52 8.56 16.68
CA ALA A 192 -13.10 8.89 15.38
C ALA A 192 -12.60 7.93 14.31
N ILE A 193 -13.33 7.86 13.19
CA ILE A 193 -12.92 7.10 11.99
C ILE A 193 -12.74 8.05 10.81
N ARG A 194 -11.81 7.70 9.93
CA ARG A 194 -11.63 8.33 8.62
C ARG A 194 -11.81 7.32 7.51
N ARG A 195 -12.19 7.79 6.34
CA ARG A 195 -12.19 7.07 5.08
C ARG A 195 -11.56 7.99 4.04
N LEU A 196 -10.23 7.87 3.85
CA LEU A 196 -9.51 8.78 2.96
C LEU A 196 -9.54 8.32 1.50
N GLY A 197 -9.54 7.01 1.24
CA GLY A 197 -9.68 6.44 -0.10
C GLY A 197 -8.35 6.26 -0.85
N SER A 198 -7.28 6.09 -0.11
CA SER A 198 -5.94 5.70 -0.57
C SER A 198 -5.33 4.79 0.48
N ALA A 199 -5.34 3.48 0.23
CA ALA A 199 -4.90 2.47 1.20
C ALA A 199 -3.43 2.63 1.56
N ALA A 200 -2.57 2.88 0.57
CA ALA A 200 -1.15 3.08 0.80
C ALA A 200 -0.86 4.33 1.66
N LEU A 201 -1.61 5.43 1.50
CA LEU A 201 -1.49 6.60 2.37
C LEU A 201 -2.03 6.37 3.77
N ASP A 202 -3.16 5.66 3.90
CA ASP A 202 -3.74 5.31 5.20
C ASP A 202 -2.71 4.54 6.05
N LEU A 203 -2.01 3.56 5.45
CA LEU A 203 -0.92 2.82 6.09
C LEU A 203 0.27 3.74 6.44
N CYS A 204 0.69 4.63 5.54
CA CYS A 204 1.76 5.59 5.81
C CYS A 204 1.42 6.55 6.95
N TYR A 205 0.16 6.94 7.08
CA TYR A 205 -0.29 7.81 8.17
C TYR A 205 -0.29 7.11 9.53
N ILE A 206 -0.47 5.79 9.57
CA ILE A 206 -0.19 5.00 10.78
C ILE A 206 1.31 5.02 11.09
N ALA A 207 2.15 4.76 10.10
CA ALA A 207 3.59 4.69 10.29
C ALA A 207 4.20 5.99 10.83
N CYS A 208 3.64 7.15 10.49
CA CYS A 208 4.08 8.44 11.02
C CYS A 208 3.29 8.94 12.25
N GLY A 209 2.39 8.13 12.79
CA GLY A 209 1.65 8.41 14.03
C GLY A 209 0.48 9.37 13.87
N ARG A 210 -0.01 9.61 12.63
CA ARG A 210 -1.23 10.40 12.38
C ARG A 210 -2.50 9.60 12.63
N PHE A 211 -2.47 8.28 12.39
CA PHE A 211 -3.53 7.33 12.70
C PHE A 211 -2.99 6.23 13.61
N ASP A 212 -3.92 5.51 14.26
CA ASP A 212 -3.59 4.50 15.26
C ASP A 212 -3.97 3.09 14.84
N GLY A 213 -4.93 2.94 13.94
CA GLY A 213 -5.38 1.66 13.42
C GLY A 213 -6.06 1.77 12.06
N TYR A 214 -5.88 0.74 11.23
CA TYR A 214 -6.43 0.59 9.89
C TYR A 214 -6.90 -0.83 9.68
N TRP A 215 -8.00 -1.03 8.98
CA TRP A 215 -8.43 -2.32 8.45
C TRP A 215 -9.14 -2.12 7.12
N GLU A 216 -9.00 -3.08 6.22
CA GLU A 216 -9.75 -3.11 4.96
C GLU A 216 -9.80 -4.51 4.39
N PHE A 217 -10.77 -4.75 3.49
CA PHE A 217 -11.02 -6.03 2.83
C PHE A 217 -10.92 -5.89 1.32
N GLY A 218 -10.43 -6.95 0.65
CA GLY A 218 -10.41 -7.07 -0.79
C GLY A 218 -9.32 -6.27 -1.51
N LEU A 219 -8.31 -5.83 -0.77
CA LEU A 219 -7.15 -5.14 -1.30
C LEU A 219 -6.25 -6.08 -2.10
N LYS A 220 -5.40 -5.50 -2.92
CA LYS A 220 -4.40 -6.16 -3.73
C LYS A 220 -2.99 -5.93 -3.18
N PRO A 221 -2.00 -6.74 -3.58
CA PRO A 221 -0.63 -6.58 -3.09
C PRO A 221 -0.04 -5.18 -3.29
N TRP A 222 -0.38 -4.52 -4.37
CA TRP A 222 0.14 -3.19 -4.68
C TRP A 222 -0.42 -2.09 -3.77
N ASP A 223 -1.64 -2.26 -3.24
CA ASP A 223 -2.26 -1.34 -2.29
C ASP A 223 -1.54 -1.35 -0.93
N ILE A 224 -0.99 -2.51 -0.52
CA ILE A 224 -0.57 -2.75 0.87
C ILE A 224 0.92 -3.03 1.07
N ALA A 225 1.63 -3.58 0.08
CA ALA A 225 2.98 -4.10 0.30
C ALA A 225 3.98 -3.03 0.77
N ALA A 226 3.97 -1.84 0.16
CA ALA A 226 4.86 -0.77 0.57
C ALA A 226 4.50 -0.24 1.97
N GLY A 227 3.22 0.02 2.20
CA GLY A 227 2.71 0.53 3.48
C GLY A 227 2.94 -0.43 4.64
N ALA A 228 2.77 -1.73 4.43
CA ALA A 228 3.02 -2.76 5.45
C ALA A 228 4.47 -2.72 5.93
N LEU A 229 5.45 -2.74 5.02
CA LEU A 229 6.86 -2.63 5.40
C LEU A 229 7.16 -1.29 6.11
N ILE A 230 6.58 -0.18 5.64
CA ILE A 230 6.81 1.13 6.26
C ILE A 230 6.27 1.17 7.69
N ILE A 231 5.11 0.54 7.96
CA ILE A 231 4.55 0.43 9.32
C ILE A 231 5.45 -0.43 10.22
N GLU A 232 5.86 -1.61 9.77
CA GLU A 232 6.73 -2.51 10.54
C GLU A 232 8.05 -1.83 10.90
N GLU A 233 8.67 -1.15 9.96
CA GLU A 233 9.92 -0.40 10.16
C GLU A 233 9.74 0.86 11.03
N ALA A 234 8.51 1.37 11.16
CA ALA A 234 8.16 2.44 12.10
C ALA A 234 7.82 1.92 13.51
N GLY A 235 7.82 0.60 13.73
CA GLY A 235 7.52 -0.05 15.01
C GLY A 235 6.03 -0.35 15.24
N GLY A 236 5.23 -0.35 14.18
CA GLY A 236 3.83 -0.81 14.19
C GLY A 236 3.69 -2.31 13.97
N THR A 237 2.46 -2.76 13.85
CA THR A 237 2.10 -4.17 13.64
C THR A 237 1.12 -4.29 12.49
N VAL A 238 1.37 -5.29 11.62
CA VAL A 238 0.51 -5.62 10.47
C VAL A 238 0.19 -7.10 10.49
N THR A 239 -1.09 -7.46 10.37
CA THR A 239 -1.60 -8.84 10.33
C THR A 239 -2.80 -8.93 9.39
N ASP A 240 -3.41 -10.12 9.27
CA ASP A 240 -4.81 -10.22 8.86
C ASP A 240 -5.75 -9.75 10.00
N THR A 241 -7.05 -9.71 9.76
CA THR A 241 -8.04 -9.28 10.76
C THR A 241 -8.21 -10.27 11.93
N ASN A 242 -7.65 -11.47 11.83
CA ASN A 242 -7.64 -12.49 12.88
C ASN A 242 -6.35 -12.45 13.73
N GLY A 243 -5.36 -11.68 13.32
CA GLY A 243 -4.06 -11.60 13.98
C GLY A 243 -3.01 -12.58 13.47
N ASN A 244 -3.25 -13.25 12.33
CA ASN A 244 -2.25 -14.09 11.68
C ASN A 244 -1.27 -13.24 10.86
N LEU A 245 -0.16 -13.83 10.44
CA LEU A 245 0.78 -13.17 9.55
C LEU A 245 0.08 -12.68 8.28
N LEU A 246 0.40 -11.46 7.87
CA LEU A 246 -0.14 -10.86 6.65
C LEU A 246 0.22 -11.73 5.44
N ASP A 247 -0.79 -12.13 4.69
CA ASP A 247 -0.64 -12.61 3.32
C ASP A 247 -0.90 -11.46 2.37
N LEU A 248 0.10 -11.02 1.60
CA LEU A 248 -0.04 -9.93 0.63
C LEU A 248 -1.10 -10.22 -0.46
N PHE A 249 -1.41 -11.49 -0.70
CA PHE A 249 -2.45 -11.95 -1.64
C PHE A 249 -3.73 -12.38 -0.92
N GLY A 250 -3.78 -12.17 0.39
CA GLY A 250 -4.93 -12.45 1.23
C GLY A 250 -6.08 -11.46 1.02
N ALA A 251 -7.18 -11.73 1.72
CA ALA A 251 -8.42 -10.99 1.53
C ALA A 251 -8.56 -9.75 2.43
N ASP A 252 -7.69 -9.59 3.44
CA ASP A 252 -7.84 -8.57 4.46
C ASP A 252 -6.52 -8.19 5.14
N ILE A 253 -6.52 -7.00 5.71
CA ILE A 253 -5.41 -6.43 6.46
C ILE A 253 -5.92 -5.74 7.72
N LEU A 254 -5.16 -5.85 8.79
CA LEU A 254 -5.24 -5.07 10.01
C LEU A 254 -3.85 -4.49 10.30
N ALA A 255 -3.75 -3.17 10.39
CA ALA A 255 -2.51 -2.48 10.71
C ALA A 255 -2.73 -1.50 11.87
N SER A 256 -1.72 -1.29 12.70
CA SER A 256 -1.82 -0.35 13.82
C SER A 256 -0.47 0.10 14.36
N ASN A 257 -0.51 1.00 15.34
CA ASN A 257 0.64 1.41 16.13
C ASN A 257 1.18 0.29 17.07
N GLY A 258 0.67 -0.95 16.97
CA GLY A 258 1.02 -2.10 17.80
C GLY A 258 0.36 -2.11 19.18
N LYS A 259 -0.02 -0.96 19.73
CA LYS A 259 -0.58 -0.84 21.10
C LYS A 259 -2.08 -1.09 21.14
N VAL A 260 -2.80 -0.65 20.11
CA VAL A 260 -4.25 -0.87 19.97
C VAL A 260 -4.57 -2.17 19.20
N HIS A 261 -3.57 -2.83 18.63
CA HIS A 261 -3.74 -3.98 17.71
C HIS A 261 -4.55 -5.13 18.31
N THR A 262 -4.17 -5.60 19.48
CA THR A 262 -4.88 -6.69 20.17
C THR A 262 -6.32 -6.33 20.52
N GLU A 263 -6.59 -5.05 20.88
CA GLU A 263 -7.94 -4.60 21.17
C GLU A 263 -8.80 -4.58 19.89
N MET A 264 -8.24 -4.20 18.76
CA MET A 264 -8.92 -4.26 17.45
C MET A 264 -9.24 -5.70 17.05
N ILE A 265 -8.28 -6.64 17.15
CA ILE A 265 -8.51 -8.07 16.89
C ILE A 265 -9.67 -8.60 17.74
N ARG A 266 -9.63 -8.38 19.07
CA ARG A 266 -10.70 -8.81 19.98
C ARG A 266 -12.06 -8.20 19.66
N THR A 267 -12.07 -7.00 19.06
CA THR A 267 -13.31 -6.37 18.61
C THR A 267 -13.85 -7.08 17.38
N PHE A 268 -12.99 -7.43 16.45
CA PHE A 268 -13.34 -8.08 15.20
C PHE A 268 -13.78 -9.54 15.39
N GLN A 269 -13.21 -10.24 16.37
CA GLN A 269 -13.60 -11.62 16.73
C GLN A 269 -15.02 -11.73 17.32
N LYS A 270 -15.68 -10.61 17.61
CA LYS A 270 -17.06 -10.57 18.14
C LYS A 270 -18.10 -10.29 17.07
N ILE A 271 -17.67 -10.12 15.83
CA ILE A 271 -18.49 -9.88 14.64
C ILE A 271 -18.79 -11.20 13.95
#